data_912a105d5b818c13693c0e9291f425b8
#
_entry.id   912a105d5b818c13693c0e9291f425b8
#
_cell.length_a   1.000
_cell.length_b   1.000
_cell.length_c   1.000
_cell.angle_alpha   90.00
_cell.angle_beta   90.00
_cell.angle_gamma   90.00
#
_symmetry.space_group_name_H-M   'P 1'
#
loop_
_entity.id
_entity.type
_entity.pdbx_description
1 polymer ?
#
loop_
_entity_poly.entity_id
_entity_poly.type
_entity_poly.pdbx_seq_one_letter_code
_entity_poly.pdbx_strand_id
1 'polypeptide(L)'
;MSKNQLVLGIIGGGQLGSMLCQAASRLKIKTFILSDDKNAPAKNFCNEFIHCNYKNLEEIKSFFEQVDIITFEFENIPFKTL
;
A
#
# COMPACT_ATOMS: atom_id res chain seq x y z
N MET A 1 -16.11 -18.86 5.66
CA MET A 1 -15.21 -18.63 6.77
C MET A 1 -14.88 -17.16 6.93
N SER A 2 -14.88 -16.70 8.12
CA SER A 2 -14.63 -15.28 8.34
C SER A 2 -13.17 -14.95 8.19
N LYS A 3 -12.91 -13.71 7.80
CA LYS A 3 -11.55 -13.20 7.70
C LYS A 3 -11.04 -12.92 9.10
N ASN A 4 -9.86 -13.43 9.40
CA ASN A 4 -9.26 -13.26 10.72
C ASN A 4 -8.26 -12.13 10.79
N GLN A 5 -7.87 -11.57 9.65
CA GLN A 5 -6.88 -10.53 9.59
C GLN A 5 -7.38 -9.36 8.78
N LEU A 6 -7.18 -8.17 9.32
CA LEU A 6 -7.44 -6.96 8.53
C LEU A 6 -6.40 -6.84 7.43
N VAL A 7 -6.81 -6.28 6.32
CA VAL A 7 -5.92 -5.98 5.21
C VAL A 7 -5.87 -4.47 5.05
N LEU A 8 -4.69 -3.92 5.29
CA LEU A 8 -4.45 -2.48 5.13
C LEU A 8 -3.86 -2.24 3.75
N GLY A 9 -4.55 -1.45 2.96
CA GLY A 9 -4.04 -1.03 1.67
C GLY A 9 -3.31 0.28 1.80
N ILE A 10 -2.11 0.37 1.25
CA ILE A 10 -1.29 1.57 1.29
C ILE A 10 -0.97 1.98 -0.14
N ILE A 11 -1.36 3.19 -0.49
CA ILE A 11 -1.02 3.74 -1.79
C ILE A 11 0.24 4.56 -1.62
N GLY A 12 1.30 4.13 -2.29
CA GLY A 12 2.63 4.66 -2.11
C GLY A 12 3.53 3.65 -1.42
N GLY A 13 4.78 3.58 -1.82
CA GLY A 13 5.67 2.53 -1.32
C GLY A 13 7.00 3.05 -0.82
N GLY A 14 7.07 4.31 -0.39
CA GLY A 14 8.31 4.89 0.09
C GLY A 14 8.69 4.40 1.49
N GLN A 15 9.58 5.14 2.12
CA GLN A 15 10.10 4.77 3.44
C GLN A 15 8.99 4.71 4.48
N LEU A 16 8.07 5.68 4.44
CA LEU A 16 6.98 5.71 5.39
C LEU A 16 6.07 4.50 5.19
N GLY A 17 5.81 4.13 3.94
CA GLY A 17 5.05 2.92 3.66
C GLY A 17 5.73 1.68 4.19
N SER A 18 7.04 1.62 4.06
CA SER A 18 7.84 0.52 4.60
C SER A 18 7.69 0.43 6.12
N MET A 19 7.74 1.56 6.81
CA MET A 19 7.59 1.59 8.26
C MET A 19 6.19 1.16 8.68
N LEU A 20 5.18 1.58 7.92
CA LEU A 20 3.81 1.17 8.21
C LEU A 20 3.64 -0.34 8.05
N CYS A 21 4.25 -0.93 7.03
CA CYS A 21 4.20 -2.37 6.84
C CYS A 21 4.82 -3.12 8.01
N GLN A 22 5.94 -2.63 8.51
CA GLN A 22 6.60 -3.28 9.62
C GLN A 22 5.78 -3.18 10.89
N ALA A 23 5.19 -2.02 11.14
CA ALA A 23 4.33 -1.84 12.31
C ALA A 23 3.08 -2.72 12.21
N ALA A 24 2.47 -2.76 11.02
CA ALA A 24 1.28 -3.57 10.82
C ALA A 24 1.58 -5.05 11.02
N SER A 25 2.74 -5.50 10.58
CA SER A 25 3.14 -6.90 10.75
C SER A 25 3.20 -7.28 12.23
N ARG A 26 3.70 -6.38 13.06
CA ARG A 26 3.74 -6.63 14.50
C ARG A 26 2.35 -6.75 15.10
N LEU A 27 1.37 -6.12 14.49
CA LEU A 27 -0.02 -6.19 14.93
C LEU A 27 -0.80 -7.27 14.20
N LYS A 28 -0.12 -8.07 13.38
CA LYS A 28 -0.73 -9.14 12.59
C LYS A 28 -1.76 -8.62 11.60
N ILE A 29 -1.50 -7.45 11.06
CA ILE A 29 -2.32 -6.86 10.01
C ILE A 29 -1.59 -7.06 8.69
N LYS A 30 -2.29 -7.60 7.69
CA LYS A 30 -1.71 -7.76 6.36
C LYS A 30 -1.65 -6.41 5.66
N THR A 31 -0.60 -6.22 4.87
CA THR A 31 -0.44 -4.99 4.10
C THR A 31 -0.36 -5.30 2.62
N PHE A 32 -1.11 -4.54 1.84
CA PHE A 32 -1.05 -4.55 0.38
C PHE A 32 -0.59 -3.17 -0.04
N ILE A 33 0.47 -3.12 -0.82
CA ILE A 33 1.03 -1.86 -1.32
C ILE A 33 0.69 -1.70 -2.78
N LEU A 34 0.21 -0.52 -3.14
CA LEU A 34 0.06 -0.12 -4.54
C LEU A 34 1.01 1.03 -4.82
N SER A 35 1.90 0.88 -5.76
CA SER A 35 2.90 1.90 -6.06
C SER A 35 3.20 1.94 -7.55
N ASP A 36 3.52 3.13 -8.04
CA ASP A 36 3.97 3.27 -9.42
C ASP A 36 5.48 3.07 -9.57
N ASP A 37 6.16 2.80 -8.48
CA ASP A 37 7.59 2.53 -8.48
C ASP A 37 7.83 1.05 -8.21
N LYS A 38 8.27 0.31 -9.21
CA LYS A 38 8.47 -1.13 -9.06
C LYS A 38 9.59 -1.48 -8.09
N ASN A 39 10.42 -0.50 -7.74
CA ASN A 39 11.52 -0.69 -6.79
C ASN A 39 11.26 0.00 -5.47
N ALA A 40 10.01 0.24 -5.14
CA ALA A 40 9.65 0.95 -3.92
C ALA A 40 10.20 0.25 -2.68
N PRO A 41 10.69 1.00 -1.69
CA PRO A 41 11.24 0.40 -0.46
C PRO A 41 10.28 -0.54 0.26
N ALA A 42 8.98 -0.21 0.27
CA ALA A 42 8.00 -1.02 1.00
C ALA A 42 7.79 -2.40 0.38
N LYS A 43 8.27 -2.60 -0.84
CA LYS A 43 8.08 -3.86 -1.54
C LYS A 43 8.58 -5.07 -0.74
N ASN A 44 9.63 -4.87 0.04
CA ASN A 44 10.24 -5.97 0.78
C ASN A 44 9.59 -6.21 2.15
N PHE A 45 8.60 -5.41 2.52
CA PHE A 45 8.01 -5.48 3.85
C PHE A 45 6.51 -5.72 3.83
N CYS A 46 5.89 -5.67 2.67
CA CYS A 46 4.44 -5.88 2.56
C CYS A 46 4.13 -7.34 2.26
N ASN A 47 2.88 -7.72 2.47
CA ASN A 47 2.42 -9.05 2.11
C ASN A 47 2.16 -9.18 0.62
N GLU A 48 1.69 -8.11 0.01
CA GLU A 48 1.40 -8.10 -1.43
C GLU A 48 1.81 -6.76 -2.00
N PHE A 49 2.55 -6.77 -3.10
CA PHE A 49 3.00 -5.55 -3.75
C PHE A 49 2.41 -5.49 -5.15
N ILE A 50 1.72 -4.40 -5.44
CA ILE A 50 1.09 -4.21 -6.75
C ILE A 50 1.75 -3.00 -7.40
N HIS A 51 2.45 -3.24 -8.49
CA HIS A 51 3.05 -2.16 -9.28
C HIS A 51 2.08 -1.78 -10.38
N CYS A 52 1.64 -0.54 -10.37
CA CYS A 52 0.79 -0.06 -11.45
C CYS A 52 0.88 1.44 -11.59
N ASN A 53 0.52 1.91 -12.76
CA ASN A 53 0.39 3.34 -13.01
C ASN A 53 -0.87 3.83 -12.31
N TYR A 54 -0.77 4.93 -11.57
CA TYR A 54 -1.91 5.47 -10.84
C TYR A 54 -3.06 5.92 -11.75
N LYS A 55 -2.82 5.98 -13.04
CA LYS A 55 -3.88 6.27 -14.01
C LYS A 55 -4.65 5.03 -14.45
N ASN A 56 -4.20 3.87 -14.04
CA ASN A 56 -4.88 2.62 -14.38
C ASN A 56 -6.02 2.39 -13.40
N LEU A 57 -7.19 2.87 -13.77
CA LEU A 57 -8.34 2.87 -12.87
C LEU A 57 -8.84 1.46 -12.55
N GLU A 58 -8.68 0.53 -13.48
CA GLU A 58 -9.13 -0.84 -13.24
C GLU A 58 -8.28 -1.52 -12.18
N GLU A 59 -6.97 -1.32 -12.23
CA GLU A 59 -6.11 -1.91 -11.23
C GLU A 59 -6.31 -1.28 -9.86
N ILE A 60 -6.53 0.03 -9.84
CA ILE A 60 -6.81 0.72 -8.58
C ILE A 60 -8.10 0.23 -7.98
N LYS A 61 -9.13 0.05 -8.81
CA LYS A 61 -10.40 -0.47 -8.32
C LYS A 61 -10.23 -1.87 -7.75
N SER A 62 -9.50 -2.72 -8.45
CA SER A 62 -9.24 -4.08 -7.98
C SER A 62 -8.51 -4.06 -6.64
N PHE A 63 -7.55 -3.16 -6.50
CA PHE A 63 -6.82 -3.02 -5.24
C PHE A 63 -7.77 -2.63 -4.11
N PHE A 64 -8.66 -1.66 -4.36
CA PHE A 64 -9.62 -1.21 -3.36
C PHE A 64 -10.50 -2.35 -2.89
N GLU A 65 -10.85 -3.27 -3.79
CA GLU A 65 -11.73 -4.38 -3.45
C GLU A 65 -11.06 -5.44 -2.59
N GLN A 66 -9.74 -5.42 -2.54
CA GLN A 66 -8.99 -6.44 -1.82
C GLN A 66 -8.58 -6.02 -0.41
N VAL A 67 -8.82 -4.78 -0.05
CA VAL A 67 -8.35 -4.25 1.23
C VAL A 67 -9.52 -3.76 2.06
N ASP A 68 -9.31 -3.71 3.36
CA ASP A 68 -10.36 -3.29 4.29
C ASP A 68 -10.26 -1.80 4.60
N ILE A 69 -9.05 -1.29 4.66
CA ILE A 69 -8.78 0.10 5.01
C ILE A 69 -7.71 0.59 4.06
N ILE A 70 -7.82 1.84 3.64
CA ILE A 70 -6.85 2.42 2.71
C ILE A 70 -6.22 3.63 3.36
N THR A 71 -4.92 3.72 3.24
CA THR A 71 -4.19 4.92 3.63
C THR A 71 -3.23 5.30 2.52
N PHE A 72 -2.77 6.52 2.56
CA PHE A 72 -1.87 7.06 1.55
C PHE A 72 -0.55 7.42 2.19
N GLU A 73 0.52 7.20 1.44
CA GLU A 73 1.86 7.58 1.87
C GLU A 73 2.32 8.68 0.92
N PHE A 74 2.52 9.87 1.46
CA PHE A 74 2.79 11.06 0.67
C PHE A 74 4.17 11.63 0.89
N GLU A 75 5.08 10.81 1.31
CA GLU A 75 6.40 11.24 1.71
C GLU A 75 7.11 12.11 0.68
N ASN A 76 6.89 11.82 -0.59
CA ASN A 76 7.65 12.45 -1.67
C ASN A 76 6.81 13.31 -2.60
N ILE A 77 5.66 13.76 -2.14
CA ILE A 77 4.81 14.59 -3.00
C ILE A 77 5.25 16.04 -2.91
N PRO A 78 5.63 16.67 -4.05
CA PRO A 78 6.03 18.08 -4.02
C PRO A 78 4.87 18.97 -3.61
N PHE A 79 5.18 19.99 -2.84
CA PHE A 79 4.16 20.91 -2.36
C PHE A 79 3.37 21.54 -3.48
N LYS A 80 4.00 21.91 -4.57
CA LYS A 80 3.28 22.56 -5.65
C LYS A 80 2.34 21.63 -6.39
N THR A 81 2.39 20.35 -6.09
CA THR A 81 1.43 19.39 -6.63
C THR A 81 0.18 19.33 -5.77
N LEU A 82 0.30 19.73 -4.54
CA LEU A 82 -0.81 19.71 -3.61
C LEU A 82 -1.60 21.00 -3.73
#